data_74b15507c2fbce16b3ea14ab7b6cfac0
#
_entry.id   74b15507c2fbce16b3ea14ab7b6cfac0
#
_cell.length_a   1.000
_cell.length_b   1.000
_cell.length_c   1.000
_cell.angle_alpha   90.00
_cell.angle_beta   90.00
_cell.angle_gamma   90.00
#
_symmetry.space_group_name_H-M   'P 1'
#
loop_
_entity.id
_entity.type
_entity.pdbx_description
1 polymer ?
#
loop_
_entity_poly.entity_id
_entity_poly.type
_entity_poly.pdbx_seq_one_letter_code
_entity_poly.pdbx_strand_id
1 'polypeptide(L)'
;MSATGSTIAERALSQVGTAFRKNGRLPDVGLDCVGLVGHALALDDIPNDYSLRGNHMTRIEDYLRRNVCVVSPPSDTVAPGDIAAVCSAPTQVHLLVRTDQGWVHAHAGLRRVVITPDPLPWPVLSIWRYKG
;
A
#
# COMPACT_ATOMS: atom_id res chain seq x y z
N MET A 1 -18.09 12.48 1.48
CA MET A 1 -17.93 11.72 0.26
C MET A 1 -16.85 10.67 0.45
N SER A 2 -17.13 9.42 0.11
CA SER A 2 -16.16 8.36 0.27
C SER A 2 -15.00 8.55 -0.71
N ALA A 3 -13.84 7.98 -0.36
CA ALA A 3 -12.69 7.99 -1.24
C ALA A 3 -12.99 7.18 -2.50
N THR A 4 -12.55 7.67 -3.65
CA THR A 4 -12.59 6.92 -4.90
C THR A 4 -11.21 6.36 -5.19
N GLY A 5 -11.14 5.41 -6.12
CA GLY A 5 -9.84 4.88 -6.55
C GLY A 5 -8.91 5.98 -7.05
N SER A 6 -9.42 6.93 -7.81
CA SER A 6 -8.64 8.08 -8.30
C SER A 6 -8.09 8.91 -7.16
N THR A 7 -8.89 9.17 -6.13
CA THR A 7 -8.46 9.96 -4.96
C THR A 7 -7.38 9.24 -4.18
N ILE A 8 -7.53 7.93 -3.99
CA ILE A 8 -6.54 7.11 -3.30
C ILE A 8 -5.22 7.14 -4.07
N ALA A 9 -5.27 6.97 -5.40
CA ALA A 9 -4.10 7.01 -6.25
C ALA A 9 -3.40 8.38 -6.20
N GLU A 10 -4.17 9.48 -6.23
CA GLU A 10 -3.62 10.83 -6.15
C GLU A 10 -2.89 11.08 -4.83
N ARG A 11 -3.47 10.60 -3.71
CA ARG A 11 -2.82 10.74 -2.41
C ARG A 11 -1.50 9.97 -2.37
N ALA A 12 -1.47 8.77 -2.94
CA ALA A 12 -0.22 8.00 -3.02
C ALA A 12 0.80 8.72 -3.89
N LEU A 13 0.40 9.22 -5.06
CA LEU A 13 1.30 9.95 -5.96
C LEU A 13 1.87 11.21 -5.31
N SER A 14 1.10 11.88 -4.45
CA SER A 14 1.56 13.09 -3.76
C SER A 14 2.74 12.81 -2.83
N GLN A 15 2.96 11.56 -2.46
CA GLN A 15 4.02 11.18 -1.53
C GLN A 15 5.28 10.66 -2.22
N VAL A 16 5.30 10.59 -3.55
CA VAL A 16 6.52 10.20 -4.27
C VAL A 16 7.66 11.15 -3.90
N GLY A 17 8.79 10.57 -3.49
CA GLY A 17 9.93 11.33 -2.99
C GLY A 17 9.99 11.47 -1.47
N THR A 18 8.91 11.20 -0.76
CA THR A 18 8.91 11.24 0.71
C THR A 18 9.87 10.18 1.25
N ALA A 19 10.61 10.51 2.30
CA ALA A 19 11.58 9.60 2.89
C ALA A 19 10.92 8.32 3.42
N PHE A 20 11.59 7.19 3.26
CA PHE A 20 11.20 5.96 3.92
C PHE A 20 11.62 6.03 5.40
N ARG A 21 10.69 5.71 6.29
CA ARG A 21 10.97 5.59 7.72
C ARG A 21 10.22 4.39 8.28
N LYS A 22 10.93 3.52 8.97
CA LYS A 22 10.30 2.37 9.64
C LYS A 22 9.21 2.88 10.57
N ASN A 23 8.01 2.31 10.45
CA ASN A 23 6.81 2.73 11.19
C ASN A 23 6.44 4.20 10.96
N GLY A 24 6.88 4.80 9.84
CA GLY A 24 6.59 6.20 9.51
C GLY A 24 5.12 6.41 9.18
N ARG A 25 4.55 7.50 9.72
CA ARG A 25 3.12 7.82 9.60
C ARG A 25 2.86 9.27 9.19
N LEU A 26 3.91 10.05 8.96
CA LEU A 26 3.77 11.47 8.67
C LEU A 26 3.97 11.74 7.18
N PRO A 27 2.89 12.09 6.45
CA PRO A 27 3.03 12.48 5.04
C PRO A 27 4.04 13.62 4.89
N ASP A 28 4.78 13.59 3.78
CA ASP A 28 5.83 14.57 3.44
C ASP A 28 7.05 14.56 4.38
N VAL A 29 7.04 13.73 5.41
CA VAL A 29 8.14 13.61 6.37
C VAL A 29 8.77 12.22 6.35
N GLY A 30 7.97 11.17 6.55
CA GLY A 30 8.47 9.81 6.53
C GLY A 30 7.35 8.80 6.59
N LEU A 31 7.40 7.82 5.68
CA LEU A 31 6.38 6.77 5.56
C LEU A 31 7.04 5.42 5.30
N ASP A 32 6.47 4.37 5.86
CA ASP A 32 6.71 3.00 5.38
C ASP A 32 5.52 2.58 4.49
N CYS A 33 5.49 1.31 4.05
CA CYS A 33 4.45 0.88 3.12
C CYS A 33 3.05 0.91 3.75
N VAL A 34 2.92 0.61 5.03
CA VAL A 34 1.62 0.68 5.72
C VAL A 34 1.21 2.13 5.95
N GLY A 35 2.15 3.00 6.31
CA GLY A 35 1.89 4.43 6.45
C GLY A 35 1.44 5.07 5.15
N LEU A 36 2.04 4.68 4.03
CA LEU A 36 1.64 5.16 2.71
C LEU A 36 0.20 4.72 2.38
N VAL A 37 -0.12 3.45 2.59
CA VAL A 37 -1.48 2.94 2.35
C VAL A 37 -2.50 3.64 3.25
N GLY A 38 -2.18 3.80 4.53
CA GLY A 38 -3.07 4.51 5.46
C GLY A 38 -3.32 5.94 5.04
N HIS A 39 -2.28 6.66 4.59
CA HIS A 39 -2.44 8.01 4.07
C HIS A 39 -3.30 8.02 2.79
N ALA A 40 -3.02 7.11 1.85
CA ALA A 40 -3.77 7.04 0.60
C ALA A 40 -5.25 6.78 0.84
N LEU A 41 -5.58 5.92 1.81
CA LEU A 41 -6.96 5.62 2.19
C LEU A 41 -7.56 6.66 3.15
N ALA A 42 -6.79 7.63 3.58
CA ALA A 42 -7.18 8.68 4.54
C ALA A 42 -7.69 8.09 5.86
N LEU A 43 -6.94 7.15 6.40
CA LEU A 43 -7.27 6.47 7.64
C LEU A 43 -6.49 7.06 8.82
N ASP A 44 -7.16 7.15 9.98
CA ASP A 44 -6.56 7.70 11.20
C ASP A 44 -5.94 6.62 12.08
N ASP A 45 -6.52 5.42 12.06
CA ASP A 45 -6.12 4.34 12.96
C ASP A 45 -5.17 3.37 12.24
N ILE A 46 -3.95 3.82 12.03
CA ILE A 46 -2.94 3.03 11.33
C ILE A 46 -2.11 2.26 12.35
N PRO A 47 -2.02 0.92 12.24
CA PRO A 47 -1.19 0.17 13.19
C PRO A 47 0.29 0.52 13.05
N ASN A 48 0.99 0.53 14.17
CA ASN A 48 2.42 0.80 14.20
C ASN A 48 3.22 -0.26 14.97
N ASP A 49 2.55 -1.32 15.41
CA ASP A 49 3.13 -2.38 16.25
C ASP A 49 3.23 -3.71 15.48
N TYR A 50 3.46 -3.64 14.19
CA TYR A 50 3.50 -4.80 13.31
C TYR A 50 4.91 -5.04 12.77
N SER A 51 5.09 -6.25 12.22
CA SER A 51 6.25 -6.59 11.42
C SER A 51 5.75 -7.09 10.06
N LEU A 52 6.44 -6.73 8.99
CA LEU A 52 6.14 -7.21 7.64
C LEU A 52 6.88 -8.51 7.31
N ARG A 53 7.57 -9.10 8.29
CA ARG A 53 8.30 -10.35 8.13
C ARG A 53 7.53 -11.50 8.73
N GLY A 54 7.75 -12.70 8.17
CA GLY A 54 7.11 -13.92 8.65
C GLY A 54 5.62 -13.95 8.34
N ASN A 55 4.84 -14.41 9.28
CA ASN A 55 3.39 -14.63 9.11
C ASN A 55 2.54 -13.46 9.61
N HIS A 56 3.02 -12.22 9.44
CA HIS A 56 2.28 -11.06 9.91
C HIS A 56 1.27 -10.53 8.89
N MET A 57 1.09 -11.22 7.78
CA MET A 57 0.13 -10.84 6.75
C MET A 57 -1.29 -10.75 7.30
N THR A 58 -1.66 -11.64 8.23
CA THR A 58 -2.99 -11.65 8.83
C THR A 58 -3.36 -10.31 9.48
N ARG A 59 -2.44 -9.66 10.17
CA ARG A 59 -2.69 -8.36 10.79
C ARG A 59 -2.94 -7.28 9.76
N ILE A 60 -2.20 -7.30 8.67
CA ILE A 60 -2.38 -6.36 7.56
C ILE A 60 -3.73 -6.61 6.90
N GLU A 61 -4.10 -7.87 6.64
CA GLU A 61 -5.38 -8.21 6.06
C GLU A 61 -6.54 -7.78 6.97
N ASP A 62 -6.43 -8.01 8.26
CA ASP A 62 -7.46 -7.59 9.22
C ASP A 62 -7.62 -6.08 9.23
N TYR A 63 -6.50 -5.35 9.16
CA TYR A 63 -6.53 -3.90 9.10
C TYR A 63 -7.26 -3.42 7.84
N LEU A 64 -6.95 -4.01 6.68
CA LEU A 64 -7.61 -3.65 5.42
C LEU A 64 -9.11 -3.97 5.47
N ARG A 65 -9.49 -5.13 6.01
CA ARG A 65 -10.91 -5.50 6.12
C ARG A 65 -11.68 -4.57 7.04
N ARG A 66 -11.10 -4.20 8.18
CA ARG A 66 -11.75 -3.27 9.12
C ARG A 66 -11.97 -1.90 8.52
N ASN A 67 -11.21 -1.54 7.49
CA ASN A 67 -11.31 -0.25 6.83
C ASN A 67 -12.00 -0.34 5.48
N VAL A 68 -12.91 -1.29 5.33
CA VAL A 68 -13.81 -1.45 4.20
C VAL A 68 -13.07 -1.77 2.90
N CYS A 69 -11.94 -2.47 3.01
CA CYS A 69 -11.25 -3.02 1.84
C CYS A 69 -11.61 -4.48 1.67
N VAL A 70 -11.79 -4.92 0.45
CA VAL A 70 -12.09 -6.31 0.11
C VAL A 70 -11.09 -6.82 -0.91
N VAL A 71 -10.86 -8.14 -0.89
CA VAL A 71 -9.99 -8.77 -1.88
C VAL A 71 -10.66 -8.64 -3.24
N SER A 72 -9.89 -8.12 -4.21
CA SER A 72 -10.37 -7.98 -5.58
C SER A 72 -10.51 -9.37 -6.21
N PRO A 73 -11.61 -9.66 -6.93
CA PRO A 73 -11.76 -10.95 -7.62
C PRO A 73 -10.63 -11.17 -8.64
N PRO A 74 -10.16 -12.41 -8.82
CA PRO A 74 -9.07 -12.69 -9.77
C PRO A 74 -9.38 -12.29 -11.21
N SER A 75 -10.66 -12.22 -11.59
CA SER A 75 -11.08 -11.83 -12.92
C SER A 75 -11.08 -10.33 -13.15
N ASP A 76 -10.95 -9.53 -12.08
CA ASP A 76 -10.98 -8.08 -12.20
C ASP A 76 -9.65 -7.55 -12.72
N THR A 77 -9.74 -6.51 -13.54
CA THR A 77 -8.57 -5.73 -13.91
C THR A 77 -8.18 -4.83 -12.75
N VAL A 78 -6.88 -4.71 -12.51
CA VAL A 78 -6.37 -3.79 -11.49
C VAL A 78 -6.72 -2.37 -11.88
N ALA A 79 -7.21 -1.58 -10.92
CA ALA A 79 -7.66 -0.22 -11.15
C ALA A 79 -6.93 0.75 -10.20
N PRO A 80 -6.85 2.04 -10.55
CA PRO A 80 -6.24 3.04 -9.65
C PRO A 80 -6.88 2.99 -8.27
N GLY A 81 -6.05 3.05 -7.23
CA GLY A 81 -6.47 2.94 -5.85
C GLY A 81 -6.44 1.53 -5.28
N ASP A 82 -6.26 0.52 -6.12
CA ASP A 82 -6.10 -0.84 -5.63
C ASP A 82 -4.77 -0.99 -4.89
N ILE A 83 -4.75 -1.87 -3.91
CA ILE A 83 -3.58 -2.11 -3.08
C ILE A 83 -3.10 -3.54 -3.33
N ALA A 84 -1.83 -3.69 -3.70
CA ALA A 84 -1.22 -5.01 -3.85
C ALA A 84 -0.42 -5.35 -2.60
N ALA A 85 -0.57 -6.58 -2.13
CA ALA A 85 0.33 -7.17 -1.16
C ALA A 85 1.21 -8.15 -1.92
N VAL A 86 2.51 -7.94 -1.86
CA VAL A 86 3.49 -8.76 -2.61
C VAL A 86 4.51 -9.36 -1.65
N CYS A 87 5.18 -10.40 -2.10
CA CYS A 87 6.30 -11.00 -1.38
C CYS A 87 7.59 -10.41 -1.95
N SER A 88 8.12 -9.38 -1.29
CA SER A 88 9.30 -8.67 -1.78
C SER A 88 10.62 -9.38 -1.44
N ALA A 89 10.57 -10.32 -0.51
CA ALA A 89 11.68 -11.19 -0.14
C ALA A 89 11.11 -12.41 0.57
N PRO A 90 11.84 -13.51 0.72
CA PRO A 90 11.34 -14.63 1.52
C PRO A 90 10.92 -14.15 2.90
N THR A 91 9.71 -14.46 3.31
CA THR A 91 9.13 -14.07 4.60
C THR A 91 8.90 -12.56 4.77
N GLN A 92 8.88 -11.77 3.69
CA GLN A 92 8.63 -10.33 3.78
C GLN A 92 7.47 -9.92 2.86
N VAL A 93 6.50 -9.21 3.44
CA VAL A 93 5.34 -8.66 2.73
C VAL A 93 5.57 -7.17 2.49
N HIS A 94 5.15 -6.69 1.32
CA HIS A 94 5.26 -5.29 0.93
C HIS A 94 3.94 -4.84 0.30
N LEU A 95 3.53 -3.60 0.56
CA LEU A 95 2.28 -3.04 0.05
C LEU A 95 2.56 -1.94 -0.97
N LEU A 96 1.77 -1.93 -2.04
CA LEU A 96 1.88 -0.94 -3.11
C LEU A 96 0.48 -0.43 -3.45
N VAL A 97 0.40 0.82 -3.92
CA VAL A 97 -0.85 1.45 -4.35
C VAL A 97 -0.82 1.64 -5.86
N ARG A 98 -1.84 1.12 -6.54
CA ARG A 98 -1.96 1.26 -8.00
C ARG A 98 -2.36 2.68 -8.36
N THR A 99 -1.69 3.22 -9.37
CA THR A 99 -2.03 4.51 -9.98
C THR A 99 -1.98 4.34 -11.51
N ASP A 100 -2.40 5.36 -12.24
CA ASP A 100 -2.29 5.36 -13.70
C ASP A 100 -0.85 5.50 -14.19
N GLN A 101 0.08 5.83 -13.29
CA GLN A 101 1.50 5.96 -13.61
C GLN A 101 2.32 4.73 -13.17
N GLY A 102 1.68 3.74 -12.56
CA GLY A 102 2.33 2.55 -12.04
C GLY A 102 1.99 2.33 -10.56
N TRP A 103 2.84 1.58 -9.88
CA TRP A 103 2.63 1.23 -8.47
C TRP A 103 3.49 2.12 -7.57
N VAL A 104 2.85 2.85 -6.67
CA VAL A 104 3.54 3.71 -5.69
C VAL A 104 3.79 2.88 -4.44
N HIS A 105 5.02 2.94 -3.93
CA HIS A 105 5.37 2.22 -2.70
C HIS A 105 6.55 2.88 -1.99
N ALA A 106 6.61 2.67 -0.67
CA ALA A 106 7.72 3.13 0.15
C ALA A 106 8.84 2.09 0.08
N HIS A 107 9.93 2.43 -0.60
CA HIS A 107 11.03 1.51 -0.91
C HIS A 107 12.17 1.69 0.10
N ALA A 108 12.36 0.69 0.96
CA ALA A 108 13.39 0.76 2.00
C ALA A 108 14.80 0.89 1.43
N GLY A 109 15.10 0.12 0.37
CA GLY A 109 16.43 0.15 -0.25
C GLY A 109 16.77 1.48 -0.89
N LEU A 110 15.80 2.15 -1.52
CA LEU A 110 15.96 3.47 -2.12
C LEU A 110 15.70 4.60 -1.12
N ARG A 111 15.22 4.27 0.07
CA ARG A 111 14.96 5.18 1.20
C ARG A 111 13.92 6.24 0.91
N ARG A 112 13.00 5.97 -0.01
CA ARG A 112 11.94 6.92 -0.35
C ARG A 112 10.78 6.23 -1.03
N VAL A 113 9.66 6.94 -1.15
CA VAL A 113 8.51 6.52 -1.93
C VAL A 113 8.83 6.70 -3.42
N VAL A 114 8.57 5.65 -4.19
CA VAL A 114 8.89 5.59 -5.62
C VAL A 114 7.71 5.03 -6.39
N ILE A 115 7.78 5.11 -7.73
CA ILE A 115 6.83 4.47 -8.65
C ILE A 115 7.53 3.33 -9.36
N THR A 116 6.90 2.15 -9.38
CA THR A 116 7.40 0.99 -10.13
C THR A 116 6.40 0.68 -11.24
N PRO A 117 6.85 0.57 -12.50
CA PRO A 117 5.96 0.23 -13.61
C PRO A 117 5.57 -1.25 -13.60
N ASP A 118 4.51 -1.58 -14.35
CA ASP A 118 4.16 -2.98 -14.61
C ASP A 118 5.21 -3.63 -15.53
N PRO A 119 5.41 -4.94 -15.42
CA PRO A 119 4.86 -5.83 -14.38
C PRO A 119 5.64 -5.71 -13.08
N LEU A 120 4.98 -6.02 -11.95
CA LEU A 120 5.66 -6.02 -10.66
C LEU A 120 6.74 -7.10 -10.63
N PRO A 121 7.94 -6.80 -10.07
CA PRO A 121 9.02 -7.79 -10.03
C PRO A 121 8.87 -8.85 -8.93
N TRP A 122 7.78 -8.78 -8.14
CA TRP A 122 7.57 -9.69 -7.01
C TRP A 122 6.27 -10.46 -7.17
N PRO A 123 6.18 -11.68 -6.61
CA PRO A 123 4.92 -12.42 -6.57
C PRO A 123 3.83 -11.63 -5.84
N VAL A 124 2.66 -11.51 -6.47
CA VAL A 124 1.51 -10.84 -5.87
C VAL A 124 0.75 -11.85 -5.02
N LEU A 125 0.58 -11.53 -3.72
CA LEU A 125 -0.15 -12.37 -2.78
C LEU A 125 -1.65 -12.09 -2.84
N SER A 126 -2.03 -10.81 -2.90
CA SER A 126 -3.43 -10.40 -2.96
C SER A 126 -3.55 -8.98 -3.48
N ILE A 127 -4.72 -8.67 -4.03
CA ILE A 127 -5.08 -7.31 -4.45
C ILE A 127 -6.31 -6.90 -3.65
N TRP A 128 -6.28 -5.71 -3.10
CA TRP A 128 -7.36 -5.19 -2.25
C TRP A 128 -7.96 -3.93 -2.88
N ARG A 129 -9.27 -3.80 -2.76
CA ARG A 129 -10.00 -2.65 -3.29
C ARG A 129 -10.84 -2.02 -2.19
N TYR A 130 -10.79 -0.70 -2.08
CA TYR A 130 -11.58 0.04 -1.12
C TYR A 130 -13.04 0.10 -1.58
N LYS A 131 -13.96 -0.22 -0.67
CA LYS A 131 -15.41 -0.23 -0.94
C LYS A 131 -16.17 0.75 -0.05
N GLY A 132 -15.47 1.59 0.68
CA GLY A 132 -16.05 2.55 1.63
C GLY A 132 -16.85 3.70 0.98
#